data_253b45a1ae66c88560c7b594b745dd3c
#
_entry.id   253b45a1ae66c88560c7b594b745dd3c
#
_cell.length_a   1.000
_cell.length_b   1.000
_cell.length_c   1.000
_cell.angle_alpha   90.00
_cell.angle_beta   90.00
_cell.angle_gamma   90.00
#
_symmetry.space_group_name_H-M   'P 1'
#
loop_
_entity.id
_entity.type
_entity.pdbx_description
1 polymer ?
#
loop_
_entity_poly.entity_id
_entity_poly.type
_entity_poly.pdbx_seq_one_letter_code
_entity_poly.pdbx_strand_id
1 'polypeptide(L)'
;ILYFKKKYGDKFTVFSLDSLGALYSLMEDVTKMRKRMFYFFKMLRDNNVTAFIVMERSAGAESQLLGNEGFLVDGIIMLGLDRNRGKLVRYLQVEKMRATQHSMEKHAVEVGKDGIVVLGPTFDTVE
;
A
#
# COMPACT_ATOMS: atom_id res chain seq x y z
N ILE A 1 -8.95 -16.73 4.48
CA ILE A 1 -7.71 -17.00 3.73
C ILE A 1 -7.37 -18.49 3.85
N LEU A 2 -7.11 -19.03 5.03
CA LEU A 2 -6.74 -20.45 5.22
C LEU A 2 -7.75 -21.42 4.62
N TYR A 3 -9.06 -21.13 4.73
CA TYR A 3 -10.10 -21.92 4.08
C TYR A 3 -9.92 -21.96 2.56
N PHE A 4 -9.70 -20.81 1.93
CA PHE A 4 -9.50 -20.71 0.47
C PHE A 4 -8.21 -21.38 0.03
N LYS A 5 -7.11 -21.20 0.81
CA LYS A 5 -5.85 -21.90 0.51
C LYS A 5 -6.01 -23.41 0.60
N LYS A 6 -6.75 -23.91 1.59
CA LYS A 6 -7.06 -25.34 1.71
C LYS A 6 -7.92 -25.85 0.54
N LYS A 7 -8.91 -25.05 0.10
CA LYS A 7 -9.85 -25.42 -0.96
C LYS A 7 -9.23 -25.38 -2.36
N TYR A 8 -8.42 -24.37 -2.64
CA TYR A 8 -7.90 -24.08 -3.99
C TYR A 8 -6.40 -24.34 -4.14
N GLY A 9 -5.70 -24.66 -3.06
CA GLY A 9 -4.27 -24.98 -3.08
C GLY A 9 -3.46 -23.85 -3.69
N ASP A 10 -2.57 -24.20 -4.62
CA ASP A 10 -1.69 -23.24 -5.29
C ASP A 10 -2.39 -22.33 -6.31
N LYS A 11 -3.67 -22.55 -6.58
CA LYS A 11 -4.48 -21.61 -7.38
C LYS A 11 -4.88 -20.37 -6.59
N PHE A 12 -4.85 -20.40 -5.25
CA PHE A 12 -5.07 -19.23 -4.40
C PHE A 12 -3.73 -18.56 -4.08
N THR A 13 -3.32 -17.62 -4.90
CA THR A 13 -2.01 -16.96 -4.83
C THR A 13 -2.07 -15.46 -4.57
N VAL A 14 -3.22 -14.83 -4.82
CA VAL A 14 -3.42 -13.39 -4.67
C VAL A 14 -4.57 -13.10 -3.73
N PHE A 15 -4.37 -12.14 -2.84
CA PHE A 15 -5.37 -11.63 -1.91
C PHE A 15 -5.40 -10.10 -1.99
N SER A 16 -6.58 -9.53 -2.05
CA SER A 16 -6.78 -8.07 -2.04
C SER A 16 -7.68 -7.68 -0.88
N LEU A 17 -7.31 -6.64 -0.15
CA LEU A 17 -8.06 -6.07 0.96
C LEU A 17 -8.19 -4.56 0.77
N ASP A 18 -9.42 -4.08 0.60
CA ASP A 18 -9.79 -2.67 0.57
C ASP A 18 -10.86 -2.42 1.66
N SER A 19 -10.53 -1.82 2.78
CA SER A 19 -9.22 -1.30 3.21
C SER A 19 -8.85 -1.81 4.60
N LEU A 20 -7.56 -1.76 4.92
CA LEU A 20 -7.07 -2.06 6.26
C LEU A 20 -7.53 -1.00 7.28
N GLY A 21 -7.67 0.26 6.85
CA GLY A 21 -8.18 1.34 7.68
C GLY A 21 -9.59 1.07 8.22
N ALA A 22 -10.47 0.46 7.40
CA ALA A 22 -11.80 0.05 7.83
C ALA A 22 -11.75 -1.02 8.93
N LEU A 23 -10.82 -1.97 8.85
CA LEU A 23 -10.61 -2.94 9.93
C LEU A 23 -10.10 -2.28 11.21
N TYR A 24 -9.24 -1.27 11.09
CA TYR A 24 -8.72 -0.52 12.23
C TYR A 24 -9.79 0.24 12.98
N SER A 25 -10.75 0.84 12.28
CA SER A 25 -11.84 1.59 12.91
C SER A 25 -12.78 0.73 13.75
N LEU A 26 -12.78 -0.59 13.54
CA LEU A 26 -13.59 -1.55 14.31
C LEU A 26 -12.87 -2.09 15.56
N MET A 27 -11.63 -1.69 15.80
CA MET A 27 -10.82 -2.21 16.90
C MET A 27 -10.53 -1.15 17.96
N GLU A 28 -10.84 -1.47 19.21
CA GLU A 28 -10.68 -0.57 20.36
C GLU A 28 -9.24 -0.55 20.92
N ASP A 29 -8.46 -1.62 20.72
CA ASP A 29 -7.13 -1.80 21.34
C ASP A 29 -6.03 -1.88 20.26
N VAL A 30 -5.29 -0.78 20.13
CA VAL A 30 -4.19 -0.63 19.15
C VAL A 30 -3.06 -1.64 19.38
N THR A 31 -2.77 -1.99 20.64
CA THR A 31 -1.67 -2.93 20.97
C THR A 31 -2.00 -4.36 20.53
N LYS A 32 -3.22 -4.79 20.81
CA LYS A 32 -3.71 -6.10 20.36
C LYS A 32 -3.78 -6.17 18.83
N MET A 33 -4.11 -5.05 18.20
CA MET A 33 -4.18 -4.94 16.76
C MET A 33 -2.82 -5.16 16.08
N ARG A 34 -1.76 -4.50 16.56
CA ARG A 34 -0.39 -4.70 16.03
C ARG A 34 0.01 -6.18 16.06
N LYS A 35 -0.25 -6.86 17.17
CA LYS A 35 0.03 -8.29 17.28
C LYS A 35 -0.76 -9.13 16.26
N ARG A 36 -2.05 -8.81 16.07
CA ARG A 36 -2.90 -9.48 15.06
C ARG A 36 -2.42 -9.23 13.64
N MET A 37 -2.00 -8.00 13.31
CA MET A 37 -1.45 -7.67 12.00
C MET A 37 -0.15 -8.42 11.73
N PHE A 38 0.73 -8.52 12.72
CA PHE A 38 1.94 -9.32 12.58
C PHE A 38 1.62 -10.78 12.19
N TYR A 39 0.70 -11.43 12.90
CA TYR A 39 0.30 -12.80 12.58
C TYR A 39 -0.43 -12.90 11.25
N PHE A 40 -1.22 -11.90 10.88
CA PHE A 40 -1.90 -11.84 9.58
C PHE A 40 -0.90 -11.80 8.42
N PHE A 41 0.07 -10.90 8.46
CA PHE A 41 1.11 -10.81 7.44
C PHE A 41 2.00 -12.05 7.41
N LYS A 42 2.34 -12.57 8.59
CA LYS A 42 3.08 -13.83 8.69
C LYS A 42 2.32 -14.98 8.04
N MET A 43 1.02 -15.11 8.29
CA MET A 43 0.17 -16.14 7.69
C MET A 43 0.12 -16.03 6.16
N LEU A 44 0.01 -14.81 5.61
CA LEU A 44 0.06 -14.59 4.16
C LEU A 44 1.37 -15.09 3.56
N ARG A 45 2.48 -14.72 4.18
CA ARG A 45 3.83 -15.13 3.76
C ARG A 45 4.04 -16.63 3.84
N ASP A 46 3.71 -17.24 4.97
CA ASP A 46 3.89 -18.68 5.21
C ASP A 46 3.05 -19.53 4.23
N ASN A 47 2.00 -18.95 3.65
CA ASN A 47 1.16 -19.62 2.64
C ASN A 47 1.44 -19.19 1.21
N ASN A 48 2.53 -18.45 0.95
CA ASN A 48 2.91 -17.94 -0.37
C ASN A 48 1.76 -17.17 -1.06
N VAL A 49 1.08 -16.29 -0.32
CA VAL A 49 0.00 -15.45 -0.83
C VAL A 49 0.54 -14.04 -1.06
N THR A 50 0.48 -13.57 -2.30
CA THR A 50 0.73 -12.17 -2.62
C THR A 50 -0.47 -11.34 -2.20
N ALA A 51 -0.25 -10.33 -1.36
CA ALA A 51 -1.33 -9.50 -0.84
C ALA A 51 -1.19 -8.05 -1.32
N PHE A 52 -2.29 -7.50 -1.83
CA PHE A 52 -2.47 -6.07 -2.08
C PHE A 52 -3.40 -5.53 -0.99
N ILE A 53 -2.88 -4.64 -0.16
CA ILE A 53 -3.62 -4.10 0.98
C ILE A 53 -3.70 -2.59 0.84
N VAL A 54 -4.92 -2.09 0.69
CA VAL A 54 -5.19 -0.66 0.61
C VAL A 54 -5.27 -0.09 2.02
N MET A 55 -4.59 1.04 2.22
CA MET A 55 -4.61 1.80 3.46
C MET A 55 -4.69 3.29 3.15
N GLU A 56 -5.67 3.96 3.72
CA GLU A 56 -5.83 5.39 3.58
C GLU A 56 -4.87 6.15 4.51
N ARG A 57 -4.24 7.19 3.99
CA ARG A 57 -3.46 8.16 4.76
C ARG A 57 -4.23 9.47 4.83
N SER A 58 -4.51 9.96 6.02
CA SER A 58 -5.04 11.31 6.20
C SER A 58 -3.95 12.34 5.98
N ALA A 59 -4.23 13.39 5.21
CA ALA A 59 -3.32 14.51 5.06
C ALA A 59 -3.06 15.15 6.43
N GLY A 60 -1.79 15.24 6.86
CA GLY A 60 -1.38 15.82 8.14
C GLY A 60 -1.29 14.84 9.32
N ALA A 61 -1.76 13.61 9.20
CA ALA A 61 -1.42 12.54 10.13
C ALA A 61 -0.05 11.98 9.73
N GLU A 62 1.02 12.60 10.21
CA GLU A 62 2.32 11.97 10.16
C GLU A 62 2.19 10.57 10.74
N SER A 63 2.17 9.60 9.86
CA SER A 63 2.53 8.18 9.99
C SER A 63 2.25 7.41 11.30
N GLN A 64 1.29 7.78 12.13
CA GLN A 64 1.02 7.00 13.35
C GLN A 64 0.41 5.61 13.05
N LEU A 65 -0.27 5.45 11.92
CA LEU A 65 -0.84 4.16 11.51
C LEU A 65 0.15 3.28 10.73
N LEU A 66 1.14 3.86 10.05
CA LEU A 66 2.20 3.11 9.36
C LEU A 66 3.51 2.99 10.17
N GLY A 67 3.52 3.40 11.43
CA GLY A 67 4.74 3.42 12.23
C GLY A 67 5.44 2.06 12.34
N ASN A 68 4.69 0.97 12.38
CA ASN A 68 5.25 -0.36 12.50
C ASN A 68 4.77 -1.32 11.39
N GLU A 69 3.60 -1.13 10.80
CA GLU A 69 3.05 -1.99 9.74
C GLU A 69 3.90 -1.90 8.47
N GLY A 70 4.47 -0.74 8.18
CA GLY A 70 5.40 -0.57 7.06
C GLY A 70 6.63 -1.46 7.12
N PHE A 71 7.04 -1.91 8.32
CA PHE A 71 8.13 -2.89 8.46
C PHE A 71 7.72 -4.31 8.09
N LEU A 72 6.43 -4.62 8.15
CA LEU A 72 5.91 -5.97 7.92
C LEU A 72 5.67 -6.28 6.45
N VAL A 73 5.46 -5.26 5.62
CA VAL A 73 5.19 -5.42 4.19
C VAL A 73 6.47 -5.39 3.36
N ASP A 74 6.44 -6.03 2.21
CA ASP A 74 7.59 -6.12 1.30
C ASP A 74 7.70 -4.91 0.37
N GLY A 75 6.58 -4.25 0.08
CA GLY A 75 6.52 -3.03 -0.73
C GLY A 75 5.50 -2.04 -0.22
N ILE A 76 5.76 -0.75 -0.46
CA ILE A 76 4.85 0.37 -0.18
C ILE A 76 4.78 1.23 -1.43
N ILE A 77 3.59 1.34 -1.99
CA ILE A 77 3.29 2.20 -3.13
C ILE A 77 2.34 3.28 -2.66
N MET A 78 2.76 4.51 -2.78
CA MET A 78 1.97 5.70 -2.46
C MET A 78 1.23 6.19 -3.70
N LEU A 79 -0.06 6.44 -3.53
CA LEU A 79 -0.88 7.18 -4.47
C LEU A 79 -1.34 8.47 -3.81
N GLY A 80 -1.15 9.59 -4.45
CA GLY A 80 -1.49 10.88 -3.84
C GLY A 80 -1.78 11.97 -4.85
N LEU A 81 -2.03 13.16 -4.30
CA LEU A 81 -2.20 14.40 -5.03
C LEU A 81 -1.10 15.37 -4.61
N ASP A 82 -0.48 15.99 -5.58
CA ASP A 82 0.52 17.04 -5.36
C ASP A 82 0.16 18.30 -6.16
N ARG A 83 0.71 19.44 -5.77
CA ARG A 83 0.57 20.68 -6.52
C ARG A 83 1.82 20.91 -7.37
N ASN A 84 1.64 20.89 -8.68
CA ASN A 84 2.69 21.25 -9.60
C ASN A 84 2.24 22.49 -10.41
N ARG A 85 2.96 23.60 -10.29
CA ARG A 85 2.65 24.89 -10.94
C ARG A 85 1.18 25.32 -10.77
N GLY A 86 0.67 25.18 -9.54
CA GLY A 86 -0.71 25.53 -9.19
C GLY A 86 -1.79 24.53 -9.63
N LYS A 87 -1.45 23.47 -10.36
CA LYS A 87 -2.37 22.40 -10.77
C LYS A 87 -2.24 21.20 -9.84
N LEU A 88 -3.36 20.54 -9.53
CA LEU A 88 -3.37 19.27 -8.82
C LEU A 88 -3.00 18.16 -9.81
N VAL A 89 -1.96 17.41 -9.45
CA VAL A 89 -1.46 16.27 -10.22
C VAL A 89 -1.53 15.02 -9.35
N ARG A 90 -2.07 13.94 -9.89
CA ARG A 90 -1.98 12.63 -9.24
C ARG A 90 -0.58 12.10 -9.39
N TYR A 91 -0.07 11.46 -8.35
CA TYR A 91 1.23 10.81 -8.42
C TYR A 91 1.18 9.39 -7.85
N LEU A 92 2.13 8.58 -8.31
CA LEU A 92 2.53 7.31 -7.74
C LEU A 92 4.01 7.42 -7.35
N GLN A 93 4.33 6.89 -6.17
CA GLN A 93 5.70 6.80 -5.67
C GLN A 93 5.91 5.45 -4.99
N VAL A 94 7.03 4.79 -5.27
CA VAL A 94 7.44 3.59 -4.54
C VAL A 94 8.28 4.03 -3.35
N GLU A 95 7.73 3.98 -2.14
CA GLU A 95 8.48 4.32 -0.92
C GLU A 95 9.39 3.17 -0.47
N LYS A 96 9.00 1.94 -0.77
CA LYS A 96 9.72 0.74 -0.36
C LYS A 96 9.48 -0.39 -1.34
N MET A 97 10.52 -1.16 -1.64
CA MET A 97 10.41 -2.45 -2.32
C MET A 97 11.60 -3.32 -1.90
N ARG A 98 11.36 -4.36 -1.11
CA ARG A 98 12.41 -5.25 -0.63
C ARG A 98 13.07 -6.01 -1.77
N ALA A 99 14.39 -6.16 -1.71
CA ALA A 99 15.19 -6.91 -2.67
C ALA A 99 15.02 -6.47 -4.14
N THR A 100 14.55 -5.24 -4.38
CA THR A 100 14.30 -4.71 -5.73
C THR A 100 14.79 -3.27 -5.79
N GLN A 101 15.59 -2.95 -6.82
CA GLN A 101 15.93 -1.57 -7.13
C GLN A 101 14.71 -0.87 -7.72
N HIS A 102 14.43 0.35 -7.27
CA HIS A 102 13.30 1.14 -7.76
C HIS A 102 13.62 2.64 -7.72
N SER A 103 12.87 3.42 -8.49
CA SER A 103 12.87 4.88 -8.38
C SER A 103 12.19 5.31 -7.09
N MET A 104 12.74 6.32 -6.44
CA MET A 104 12.15 7.00 -5.28
C MET A 104 11.37 8.25 -5.69
N GLU A 105 11.35 8.58 -6.97
CA GLU A 105 10.71 9.78 -7.50
C GLU A 105 9.18 9.62 -7.55
N LYS A 106 8.49 10.74 -7.47
CA LYS A 106 7.06 10.81 -7.77
C LYS A 106 6.85 10.77 -9.27
N HIS A 107 6.01 9.89 -9.74
CA HIS A 107 5.63 9.76 -11.13
C HIS A 107 4.20 10.26 -11.32
N ALA A 108 3.96 11.12 -12.31
CA ALA A 108 2.60 11.56 -12.61
C ALA A 108 1.72 10.39 -13.06
N VAL A 109 0.45 10.47 -12.70
CA VAL A 109 -0.53 9.42 -13.02
C VAL A 109 -1.74 10.04 -13.70
N GLU A 110 -2.09 9.49 -14.85
CA GLU A 110 -3.34 9.80 -15.54
C GLU A 110 -4.32 8.63 -15.43
N VAL A 111 -5.59 8.96 -15.22
CA VAL A 111 -6.69 7.99 -15.21
C VAL A 111 -7.57 8.28 -16.41
N GLY A 112 -7.53 7.41 -17.39
CA GLY A 112 -8.28 7.51 -18.62
C GLY A 112 -9.30 6.37 -18.78
N LYS A 113 -9.99 6.36 -19.92
CA LYS A 113 -10.97 5.32 -20.28
C LYS A 113 -10.35 3.90 -20.36
N ASP A 114 -9.08 3.82 -20.69
CA ASP A 114 -8.36 2.55 -20.87
C ASP A 114 -7.59 2.13 -19.62
N GLY A 115 -7.76 2.84 -18.48
CA GLY A 115 -7.12 2.52 -17.20
C GLY A 115 -6.21 3.61 -16.67
N ILE A 116 -5.20 3.19 -15.92
CA ILE A 116 -4.21 4.06 -15.28
C ILE A 116 -2.91 4.02 -16.08
N VAL A 117 -2.37 5.20 -16.38
CA VAL A 117 -1.08 5.37 -17.05
C VAL A 117 -0.12 6.07 -16.10
N VAL A 118 1.03 5.46 -15.84
CA VAL A 118 2.12 6.07 -15.10
C VAL A 118 3.05 6.76 -16.08
N LEU A 119 3.22 8.07 -15.91
CA LEU A 119 4.06 8.92 -16.75
C LEU A 119 5.48 9.05 -16.17
N GLY A 120 6.28 9.92 -16.76
CA GLY A 120 7.62 10.24 -16.25
C GLY A 120 7.59 10.91 -14.88
N PRO A 121 8.78 11.06 -14.26
CA PRO A 121 8.90 11.71 -12.95
C PRO A 121 8.35 13.13 -12.98
N THR A 122 7.67 13.53 -11.91
CA THR A 122 7.31 14.92 -11.69
C THR A 122 8.53 15.63 -11.12
N PHE A 123 9.15 16.49 -11.90
CA PHE A 123 10.21 17.36 -11.39
C PHE A 123 9.58 18.46 -10.54
N ASP A 124 9.88 18.48 -9.26
CA ASP A 124 9.73 19.69 -8.46
C ASP A 124 10.74 20.71 -9.01
N THR A 125 10.27 21.66 -9.83
CA THR A 125 11.08 22.82 -10.13
C THR A 125 11.18 23.62 -8.83
N VAL A 126 12.31 23.45 -8.12
CA VAL A 126 12.72 24.34 -7.06
C VAL A 126 12.88 25.72 -7.73
N GLU A 127 12.00 26.67 -7.40
CA GLU A 127 12.23 28.10 -7.62
C GLU A 127 13.11 28.67 -6.52
#